data_1c1dd9b48bd1695e2e693c201362363d
#
_entry.id   1c1dd9b48bd1695e2e693c201362363d
#
_cell.length_a   1.000
_cell.length_b   1.000
_cell.length_c   1.000
_cell.angle_alpha   90.00
_cell.angle_beta   90.00
_cell.angle_gamma   90.00
#
_symmetry.space_group_name_H-M   'P 1'
#
loop_
_entity.id
_entity.type
_entity.pdbx_description
1 polymer ?
#
loop_
_entity_poly.entity_id
_entity_poly.type
_entity_poly.pdbx_seq_one_letter_code
_entity_poly.pdbx_strand_id
1 'polypeptide(L)' 'MLRADEEKIVWLFENYSGYRIAKESGVAQSVVARLIIGDRELKNVSFETASKLNECAEKLQKQENED' A
#
# COMPACT_ATOMS: atom_id res chain seq x y z
N MET A 1 13.61 -4.51 -9.35
CA MET A 1 13.17 -3.25 -9.13
C MET A 1 11.80 -3.17 -8.65
N LEU A 2 10.84 -3.49 -9.42
CA LEU A 2 9.47 -3.36 -9.02
C LEU A 2 9.08 -4.30 -7.91
N ARG A 3 9.80 -5.39 -7.76
CA ARG A 3 9.43 -6.35 -6.74
C ARG A 3 9.64 -5.84 -5.33
N ALA A 4 10.64 -5.01 -5.14
CA ALA A 4 10.88 -4.43 -3.83
C ALA A 4 9.69 -3.58 -3.43
N ASP A 5 9.07 -2.91 -4.41
CA ASP A 5 7.90 -2.11 -4.13
C ASP A 5 6.72 -2.97 -3.72
N GLU A 6 6.60 -4.14 -4.34
CA GLU A 6 5.52 -5.05 -3.96
C GLU A 6 5.67 -5.52 -2.53
N GLU A 7 6.89 -5.80 -2.10
CA GLU A 7 7.13 -6.24 -0.74
C GLU A 7 6.74 -5.16 0.26
N LYS A 8 7.04 -3.91 -0.04
CA LYS A 8 6.65 -2.82 0.83
C LYS A 8 5.15 -2.70 0.93
N ILE A 9 4.45 -2.88 -0.18
CA ILE A 9 3.01 -2.76 -0.19
C ILE A 9 2.37 -3.92 0.57
N VAL A 10 2.92 -5.12 0.42
CA VAL A 10 2.41 -6.26 1.17
C VAL A 10 2.59 -6.02 2.67
N TRP A 11 3.76 -5.51 3.07
CA TRP A 11 4.00 -5.16 4.46
C TRP A 11 2.94 -4.18 4.95
N LEU A 12 2.63 -3.18 4.13
CA LEU A 12 1.64 -2.18 4.48
C LEU A 12 0.27 -2.82 4.74
N PHE A 13 -0.13 -3.73 3.86
CA PHE A 13 -1.42 -4.40 4.00
C PHE A 13 -1.47 -5.29 5.24
N GLU A 14 -0.36 -5.84 5.64
CA GLU A 14 -0.31 -6.74 6.79
C GLU A 14 -0.31 -5.99 8.11
N ASN A 15 0.14 -4.75 8.11
CA ASN A 15 0.33 -4.01 9.36
C ASN A 15 -0.65 -2.88 9.58
N TYR A 16 -1.44 -2.52 8.57
CA TYR A 16 -2.39 -1.42 8.69
C TYR A 16 -3.73 -1.80 8.08
N SER A 17 -4.79 -1.19 8.60
CA SER A 17 -6.12 -1.43 8.07
C SER A 17 -6.29 -0.76 6.72
N GLY A 18 -7.26 -1.25 5.94
CA GLY A 18 -7.54 -0.64 4.65
C GLY A 18 -7.96 0.82 4.78
N TYR A 19 -8.70 1.14 5.83
CA TYR A 19 -9.12 2.51 6.07
C TYR A 19 -7.91 3.42 6.28
N ARG A 20 -6.98 2.98 7.12
CA ARG A 20 -5.80 3.76 7.42
C ARG A 20 -4.94 3.93 6.17
N ILE A 21 -4.77 2.85 5.41
CA ILE A 21 -3.98 2.88 4.18
C ILE A 21 -4.59 3.85 3.18
N ALA A 22 -5.91 3.80 3.00
CA ALA A 22 -6.58 4.70 2.07
C ALA A 22 -6.40 6.14 2.48
N LYS A 23 -6.54 6.40 3.78
CA LYS A 23 -6.42 7.76 4.28
C LYS A 23 -5.01 8.31 4.10
N GLU A 24 -4.00 7.49 4.38
CA GLU A 24 -2.62 7.95 4.31
C GLU A 24 -2.09 8.02 2.88
N SER A 25 -2.54 7.13 2.02
CA SER A 25 -2.02 7.07 0.66
C SER A 25 -2.79 7.93 -0.33
N GLY A 26 -4.04 8.24 0.00
CA GLY A 26 -4.89 8.96 -0.94
C GLY A 26 -5.53 8.06 -1.98
N VAL A 27 -5.36 6.75 -1.86
CA VAL A 27 -5.98 5.80 -2.77
C VAL A 27 -7.39 5.52 -2.27
N ALA A 28 -8.34 5.32 -3.18
CA ALA A 28 -9.71 5.04 -2.81
C ALA A 28 -9.80 3.81 -1.93
N GLN A 29 -10.61 3.89 -0.88
CA GLN A 29 -10.73 2.78 0.06
C GLN A 29 -11.22 1.51 -0.61
N SER A 30 -12.10 1.63 -1.61
CA SER A 30 -12.59 0.46 -2.31
C SER A 30 -11.49 -0.27 -3.04
N VAL A 31 -10.53 0.48 -3.60
CA VAL A 31 -9.40 -0.12 -4.30
C VAL A 31 -8.51 -0.84 -3.29
N VAL A 32 -8.22 -0.19 -2.17
CA VAL A 32 -7.39 -0.79 -1.14
C VAL A 32 -8.04 -2.08 -0.62
N ALA A 33 -9.34 -2.04 -0.37
CA ALA A 33 -10.03 -3.21 0.14
C ALA A 33 -9.94 -4.38 -0.83
N ARG A 34 -10.09 -4.12 -2.11
CA ARG A 34 -10.01 -5.19 -3.12
C ARG A 34 -8.62 -5.80 -3.16
N LEU A 35 -7.60 -4.98 -3.00
CA LEU A 35 -6.23 -5.49 -3.01
C LEU A 35 -5.97 -6.36 -1.79
N ILE A 36 -6.50 -5.94 -0.64
CA ILE A 36 -6.27 -6.69 0.59
C ILE A 36 -6.94 -8.06 0.55
N ILE A 37 -8.15 -8.13 0.03
CA ILE A 37 -8.87 -9.42 -0.01
C ILE A 37 -8.46 -10.27 -1.21
N GLY A 38 -7.57 -9.75 -2.06
CA GLY A 38 -7.08 -10.54 -3.18
C GLY A 38 -7.95 -10.51 -4.42
N ASP A 39 -8.97 -9.66 -4.45
CA ASP A 39 -9.85 -9.56 -5.60
C ASP A 39 -9.15 -8.95 -6.80
N ARG A 40 -8.10 -8.17 -6.56
CA ARG A 40 -7.29 -7.58 -7.61
C ARG A 40 -5.82 -7.76 -7.25
N GLU A 41 -5.04 -8.24 -8.20
CA GLU A 41 -3.61 -8.43 -7.96
C GLU A 41 -2.87 -7.12 -8.13
N LEU A 42 -1.79 -6.96 -7.37
CA LEU A 42 -0.99 -5.75 -7.42
C LEU A 42 -0.49 -5.42 -8.82
N LYS A 43 -0.12 -6.44 -9.56
CA LYS A 43 0.42 -6.23 -10.90
C LYS A 43 -0.61 -5.65 -11.86
N ASN A 44 -1.89 -5.71 -11.48
CA ASN A 44 -2.97 -5.20 -12.32
C ASN A 44 -3.43 -3.80 -11.93
N VAL A 45 -2.85 -3.21 -10.89
CA VAL A 45 -3.22 -1.84 -10.55
C VAL A 45 -2.39 -0.87 -11.38
N SER A 46 -2.90 0.35 -11.52
CA SER A 46 -2.18 1.34 -12.28
C SER A 46 -0.87 1.71 -11.59
N PHE A 47 0.08 2.20 -12.37
CA PHE A 47 1.35 2.64 -11.83
C PHE A 47 1.15 3.73 -10.78
N GLU A 48 0.21 4.64 -11.04
CA GLU A 48 -0.07 5.72 -10.12
C GLU A 48 -0.53 5.20 -8.76
N THR A 49 -1.45 4.23 -8.76
CA THR A 49 -1.94 3.65 -7.52
C THR A 49 -0.82 2.91 -6.79
N ALA A 50 -0.04 2.13 -7.51
CA ALA A 50 1.07 1.41 -6.90
C ALA A 50 2.09 2.36 -6.31
N SER A 51 2.36 3.46 -7.01
CA SER A 51 3.31 4.45 -6.53
C SER A 51 2.83 5.10 -5.23
N LYS A 52 1.55 5.42 -5.16
CA LYS A 52 0.99 6.03 -3.95
C LYS A 52 1.07 5.06 -2.77
N LEU A 53 0.78 3.80 -3.00
CA LEU A 53 0.88 2.81 -1.95
C LEU A 53 2.31 2.61 -1.49
N ASN A 54 3.25 2.60 -2.44
CA ASN A 54 4.65 2.45 -2.10
C ASN A 54 5.14 3.62 -1.26
N GLU A 55 4.76 4.84 -1.64
CA GLU A 55 5.15 6.01 -0.87
C GLU A 55 4.55 5.98 0.53
N CYS A 56 3.31 5.50 0.64
CA CYS A 56 2.67 5.38 1.93
C CYS A 56 3.42 4.39 2.81
N ALA A 57 3.81 3.26 2.25
CA ALA A 57 4.56 2.25 2.99
C ALA A 57 5.89 2.81 3.49
N GLU A 58 6.60 3.52 2.62
CA GLU A 58 7.89 4.10 3.01
C GLU A 58 7.71 5.12 4.12
N LYS A 59 6.68 5.94 4.02
CA LYS A 59 6.41 6.95 5.02
C LYS A 59 6.13 6.32 6.39
N LEU A 60 5.31 5.29 6.42
CA LEU A 60 4.95 4.65 7.67
C LEU A 60 6.09 3.84 8.25
N GLN A 61 6.89 3.20 7.40
CA GLN A 61 8.07 2.49 7.88
C GLN A 61 9.06 3.46 8.52
N LYS A 62 9.23 4.61 7.89
CA LYS A 62 10.14 5.61 8.42
C LYS A 62 9.65 6.13 9.77
N GLN A 63 8.34 6.35 9.90
CA GLN A 63 7.81 6.82 11.16
C GLN A 63 8.03 5.81 12.28
N GLU A 64 7.88 4.52 11.97
CA GLU A 64 8.10 3.50 12.97
C GLU A 64 9.55 3.40 13.38
N ASN A 65 10.45 3.68 12.46
CA ASN A 65 11.87 3.57 12.73
C ASN A 65 12.47 4.79 13.40
N GLU A 66 11.71 5.85 13.50
CA GLU A 66 12.23 7.10 14.07
C GLU A 66 12.15 7.14 15.59
N ASP A 67 11.58 6.13 16.17
CA ASP A 67 11.58 6.07 17.64
C ASP A 67 12.96 5.73 18.19
#